data_b61b1208332e73e9b073f2ff365ffb07
#
_entry.id   b61b1208332e73e9b073f2ff365ffb07
#
_cell.length_a   1.000
_cell.length_b   1.000
_cell.length_c   1.000
_cell.angle_alpha   90.00
_cell.angle_beta   90.00
_cell.angle_gamma   90.00
#
_symmetry.space_group_name_H-M   'P 1'
#
loop_
_entity.id
_entity.type
_entity.pdbx_description
1 polymer ?
#
loop_
_entity_poly.entity_id
_entity_poly.type
_entity_poly.pdbx_seq_one_letter_code
_entity_poly.pdbx_strand_id
1 'polypeptide(L)'
;MAFQDSLPLPLEVIVPIIAAIASFSVAAGYTAWVAKQKPGTKEMLEISEAVRQGAAAFLKREMKIIVPIAIGLSVVIGFFIGESNGIAFAVGATLSAVAGFISLKVTVKAAVRAANATGSGLGKTFAIAFRGGATVGLAVPAMALVATAVLYMIFPNPITIAGVGIGASLIALFIRIGGGIFTKAADMGADLVGKVEANIPEDDPRNPATIADNVGDNVGDAAGMGSDVYESYIVTILASLLIAALIGYLKTLHILS
;
A
#
# COMPACT_ATOMS: atom_id res chain seq x y z
N MET A 1 22.13 -29.02 8.76
CA MET A 1 21.25 -29.44 9.86
C MET A 1 21.73 -28.84 11.20
N ALA A 2 22.93 -29.09 11.68
CA ALA A 2 23.36 -28.64 13.02
C ALA A 2 23.31 -27.13 13.34
N PHE A 3 23.35 -26.25 12.34
CA PHE A 3 23.25 -24.78 12.56
C PHE A 3 21.81 -24.32 12.78
N GLN A 4 20.84 -24.98 12.18
CA GLN A 4 19.42 -24.63 12.30
C GLN A 4 18.86 -24.97 13.69
N ASP A 5 19.36 -26.07 14.30
CA ASP A 5 18.92 -26.52 15.63
C ASP A 5 19.45 -25.63 16.78
N SER A 6 20.40 -24.73 16.50
CA SER A 6 20.98 -23.80 17.48
C SER A 6 20.31 -22.41 17.47
N LEU A 7 19.43 -22.12 16.52
CA LEU A 7 18.74 -20.83 16.42
C LEU A 7 17.45 -20.83 17.23
N PRO A 8 17.11 -19.69 17.88
CA PRO A 8 15.89 -19.58 18.70
C PRO A 8 14.61 -19.60 17.85
N LEU A 9 14.72 -19.37 16.54
CA LEU A 9 13.61 -19.36 15.56
C LEU A 9 14.08 -20.03 14.26
N PRO A 10 13.14 -20.62 13.46
CA PRO A 10 13.45 -21.18 12.16
C PRO A 10 13.99 -20.12 11.19
N LEU A 11 14.90 -20.52 10.29
CA LEU A 11 15.49 -19.64 9.27
C LEU A 11 14.42 -19.00 8.37
N GLU A 12 13.35 -19.71 8.09
CA GLU A 12 12.20 -19.27 7.30
C GLU A 12 11.48 -18.05 7.91
N VAL A 13 11.66 -17.82 9.21
CA VAL A 13 11.14 -16.66 9.93
C VAL A 13 12.19 -15.59 10.10
N ILE A 14 13.41 -15.98 10.46
CA ILE A 14 14.51 -15.03 10.74
C ILE A 14 14.88 -14.21 9.50
N VAL A 15 15.04 -14.87 8.34
CA VAL A 15 15.47 -14.20 7.11
C VAL A 15 14.48 -13.12 6.63
N PRO A 16 13.16 -13.40 6.53
CA PRO A 16 12.19 -12.37 6.20
C PRO A 16 12.14 -11.21 7.19
N ILE A 17 12.28 -11.47 8.50
CA ILE A 17 12.30 -10.42 9.52
C ILE A 17 13.53 -9.52 9.38
N ILE A 18 14.72 -10.09 9.18
CA ILE A 18 15.95 -9.31 8.95
C ILE A 18 15.81 -8.46 7.67
N ALA A 19 15.31 -9.04 6.58
CA ALA A 19 15.07 -8.33 5.33
C ALA A 19 14.08 -7.18 5.52
N ALA A 20 13.01 -7.40 6.28
CA ALA A 20 12.02 -6.38 6.59
C ALA A 20 12.61 -5.23 7.43
N ILE A 21 13.41 -5.55 8.45
CA ILE A 21 14.09 -4.54 9.29
C ILE A 21 15.04 -3.70 8.43
N ALA A 22 15.83 -4.31 7.56
CA ALA A 22 16.71 -3.60 6.63
C ALA A 22 15.91 -2.68 5.70
N SER A 23 14.81 -3.18 5.11
CA SER A 23 13.93 -2.41 4.22
C SER A 23 13.27 -1.23 4.94
N PHE A 24 12.74 -1.43 6.14
CA PHE A 24 12.19 -0.34 6.96
C PHE A 24 13.23 0.69 7.34
N SER A 25 14.47 0.27 7.65
CA SER A 25 15.56 1.18 7.98
C SER A 25 15.91 2.10 6.81
N VAL A 26 15.99 1.54 5.59
CA VAL A 26 16.23 2.34 4.37
C VAL A 26 15.04 3.24 4.07
N ALA A 27 13.80 2.74 4.17
CA ALA A 27 12.59 3.53 3.98
C ALA A 27 12.51 4.72 4.96
N ALA A 28 12.83 4.50 6.23
CA ALA A 28 12.91 5.54 7.24
C ALA A 28 13.99 6.58 6.91
N GLY A 29 15.16 6.14 6.45
CA GLY A 29 16.23 7.02 5.97
C GLY A 29 15.78 7.91 4.80
N TYR A 30 15.09 7.34 3.80
CA TYR A 30 14.55 8.10 2.68
C TYR A 30 13.45 9.07 3.12
N THR A 31 12.55 8.64 3.99
CA THR A 31 11.52 9.51 4.57
C THR A 31 12.13 10.70 5.29
N ALA A 32 13.14 10.48 6.13
CA ALA A 32 13.83 11.51 6.86
C ALA A 32 14.57 12.47 5.92
N TRP A 33 15.20 11.94 4.86
CA TRP A 33 15.89 12.75 3.87
C TRP A 33 14.91 13.61 3.05
N VAL A 34 13.78 13.06 2.59
CA VAL A 34 12.72 13.81 1.88
C VAL A 34 12.15 14.89 2.80
N ALA A 35 11.89 14.59 4.07
CA ALA A 35 11.34 15.54 5.03
C ALA A 35 12.24 16.78 5.26
N LYS A 36 13.55 16.63 5.10
CA LYS A 36 14.53 17.73 5.22
C LYS A 36 14.58 18.63 3.99
N GLN A 37 13.98 18.25 2.85
CA GLN A 37 13.96 19.09 1.67
C GLN A 37 12.99 20.27 1.85
N LYS A 38 13.28 21.38 1.18
CA LYS A 38 12.44 22.59 1.24
C LYS A 38 11.00 22.29 0.77
N PRO A 39 9.99 22.60 1.55
CA PRO A 39 8.62 22.21 1.26
C PRO A 39 7.92 23.05 0.16
N GLY A 40 8.52 24.17 -0.26
CA GLY A 40 7.95 25.05 -1.29
C GLY A 40 7.48 26.40 -0.75
N THR A 41 6.76 27.15 -1.59
CA THR A 41 6.14 28.43 -1.23
C THR A 41 4.89 28.22 -0.38
N LYS A 42 4.34 29.31 0.14
CA LYS A 42 3.11 29.25 0.94
C LYS A 42 1.94 28.73 0.11
N GLU A 43 1.82 29.17 -1.13
CA GLU A 43 0.78 28.74 -2.06
C GLU A 43 0.87 27.24 -2.39
N MET A 44 2.09 26.73 -2.62
CA MET A 44 2.33 25.30 -2.84
C MET A 44 1.91 24.45 -1.63
N LEU A 45 2.16 24.97 -0.43
CA LEU A 45 1.77 24.31 0.81
C LEU A 45 0.26 24.31 1.03
N GLU A 46 -0.43 25.42 0.71
CA GLU A 46 -1.88 25.53 0.80
C GLU A 46 -2.57 24.52 -0.16
N ILE A 47 -2.12 24.43 -1.41
CA ILE A 47 -2.64 23.45 -2.38
C ILE A 47 -2.37 22.02 -1.89
N SER A 48 -1.13 21.72 -1.48
CA SER A 48 -0.77 20.39 -0.97
C SER A 48 -1.60 19.99 0.26
N GLU A 49 -1.91 20.94 1.13
CA GLU A 49 -2.74 20.68 2.31
C GLU A 49 -4.20 20.45 1.93
N ALA A 50 -4.73 21.19 0.94
CA ALA A 50 -6.09 20.98 0.42
C ALA A 50 -6.22 19.56 -0.19
N VAL A 51 -5.25 19.14 -1.02
CA VAL A 51 -5.20 17.79 -1.59
C VAL A 51 -5.09 16.72 -0.48
N ARG A 52 -4.23 16.94 0.52
CA ARG A 52 -4.08 16.02 1.66
C ARG A 52 -5.38 15.84 2.44
N GLN A 53 -6.09 16.95 2.70
CA GLN A 53 -7.36 16.94 3.42
C GLN A 53 -8.46 16.24 2.62
N GLY A 54 -8.55 16.53 1.33
CA GLY A 54 -9.51 15.89 0.43
C GLY A 54 -9.28 14.38 0.34
N ALA A 55 -8.04 13.95 0.12
CA ALA A 55 -7.69 12.53 0.04
C ALA A 55 -7.93 11.80 1.38
N ALA A 56 -7.60 12.43 2.50
CA ALA A 56 -7.89 11.86 3.82
C ALA A 56 -9.40 11.75 4.09
N ALA A 57 -10.20 12.74 3.67
CA ALA A 57 -11.65 12.73 3.79
C ALA A 57 -12.28 11.63 2.93
N PHE A 58 -11.79 11.45 1.68
CA PHE A 58 -12.22 10.38 0.79
C PHE A 58 -11.96 9.01 1.42
N LEU A 59 -10.71 8.70 1.77
CA LEU A 59 -10.35 7.41 2.39
C LEU A 59 -11.14 7.16 3.68
N LYS A 60 -11.33 8.19 4.52
CA LYS A 60 -12.13 8.06 5.74
C LYS A 60 -13.59 7.70 5.43
N ARG A 61 -14.17 8.27 4.38
CA ARG A 61 -15.54 7.95 3.95
C ARG A 61 -15.64 6.54 3.40
N GLU A 62 -14.69 6.16 2.58
CA GLU A 62 -14.60 4.83 1.99
C GLU A 62 -14.43 3.75 3.08
N MET A 63 -13.52 3.94 4.03
CA MET A 63 -13.31 3.01 5.14
C MET A 63 -14.56 2.84 6.03
N LYS A 64 -15.41 3.85 6.17
CA LYS A 64 -16.69 3.71 6.90
C LYS A 64 -17.62 2.65 6.29
N ILE A 65 -17.48 2.38 5.00
CA ILE A 65 -18.28 1.37 4.29
C ILE A 65 -17.53 0.04 4.26
N ILE A 66 -16.24 0.07 3.95
CA ILE A 66 -15.45 -1.15 3.74
C ILE A 66 -15.18 -1.88 5.07
N VAL A 67 -14.90 -1.17 6.16
CA VAL A 67 -14.56 -1.80 7.45
C VAL A 67 -15.69 -2.68 7.98
N PRO A 68 -16.97 -2.26 8.03
CA PRO A 68 -18.07 -3.15 8.41
C PRO A 68 -18.19 -4.39 7.52
N ILE A 69 -17.98 -4.23 6.21
CA ILE A 69 -18.00 -5.37 5.25
C ILE A 69 -16.84 -6.32 5.56
N ALA A 70 -15.64 -5.80 5.76
CA ALA A 70 -14.47 -6.60 6.10
C ALA A 70 -14.65 -7.36 7.43
N ILE A 71 -15.22 -6.73 8.44
CA ILE A 71 -15.53 -7.37 9.72
C ILE A 71 -16.57 -8.49 9.50
N GLY A 72 -17.66 -8.22 8.79
CA GLY A 72 -18.67 -9.22 8.48
C GLY A 72 -18.10 -10.43 7.76
N LEU A 73 -17.28 -10.20 6.71
CA LEU A 73 -16.60 -11.27 5.97
C LEU A 73 -15.60 -12.04 6.85
N SER A 74 -14.85 -11.35 7.71
CA SER A 74 -13.93 -12.01 8.65
C SER A 74 -14.67 -12.99 9.58
N VAL A 75 -15.83 -12.59 10.10
CA VAL A 75 -16.68 -13.44 10.94
C VAL A 75 -17.23 -14.63 10.14
N VAL A 76 -17.73 -14.40 8.94
CA VAL A 76 -18.24 -15.46 8.05
C VAL A 76 -17.14 -16.46 7.71
N ILE A 77 -15.96 -15.99 7.31
CA ILE A 77 -14.81 -16.85 7.01
C ILE A 77 -14.40 -17.63 8.26
N GLY A 78 -14.34 -16.96 9.40
CA GLY A 78 -14.00 -17.60 10.68
C GLY A 78 -14.96 -18.70 11.08
N PHE A 79 -16.25 -18.50 10.83
CA PHE A 79 -17.31 -19.48 11.18
C PHE A 79 -17.36 -20.68 10.23
N PHE A 80 -17.26 -20.44 8.89
CA PHE A 80 -17.44 -21.49 7.90
C PHE A 80 -16.15 -22.22 7.47
N ILE A 81 -15.00 -21.53 7.52
CA ILE A 81 -13.71 -22.08 7.08
C ILE A 81 -12.81 -22.40 8.25
N GLY A 82 -12.82 -21.53 9.28
CA GLY A 82 -12.03 -21.71 10.50
C GLY A 82 -11.59 -20.37 11.09
N GLU A 83 -11.51 -20.32 12.42
CA GLU A 83 -11.19 -19.10 13.16
C GLU A 83 -9.86 -18.47 12.73
N SER A 84 -8.82 -19.28 12.53
CA SER A 84 -7.51 -18.82 12.05
C SER A 84 -7.58 -18.11 10.68
N ASN A 85 -8.45 -18.58 9.78
CA ASN A 85 -8.64 -17.96 8.46
C ASN A 85 -9.36 -16.61 8.58
N GLY A 86 -10.35 -16.50 9.48
CA GLY A 86 -11.02 -15.23 9.77
C GLY A 86 -10.06 -14.19 10.35
N ILE A 87 -9.23 -14.59 11.31
CA ILE A 87 -8.18 -13.73 11.89
C ILE A 87 -7.18 -13.30 10.81
N ALA A 88 -6.70 -14.22 10.01
CA ALA A 88 -5.77 -13.94 8.92
C ALA A 88 -6.35 -12.96 7.91
N PHE A 89 -7.62 -13.11 7.54
CA PHE A 89 -8.34 -12.17 6.69
C PHE A 89 -8.38 -10.75 7.30
N ALA A 90 -8.74 -10.63 8.58
CA ALA A 90 -8.79 -9.34 9.27
C ALA A 90 -7.41 -8.65 9.31
N VAL A 91 -6.35 -9.42 9.56
CA VAL A 91 -4.96 -8.92 9.55
C VAL A 91 -4.60 -8.42 8.14
N GLY A 92 -4.88 -9.20 7.11
CA GLY A 92 -4.61 -8.83 5.71
C GLY A 92 -5.33 -7.54 5.31
N ALA A 93 -6.63 -7.45 5.59
CA ALA A 93 -7.43 -6.26 5.36
C ALA A 93 -6.86 -5.02 6.09
N THR A 94 -6.54 -5.16 7.38
CA THR A 94 -6.01 -4.06 8.18
C THR A 94 -4.68 -3.56 7.64
N LEU A 95 -3.74 -4.45 7.34
CA LEU A 95 -2.41 -4.07 6.86
C LEU A 95 -2.45 -3.50 5.44
N SER A 96 -3.34 -3.97 4.57
CA SER A 96 -3.57 -3.37 3.25
C SER A 96 -4.09 -1.93 3.36
N ALA A 97 -5.06 -1.67 4.25
CA ALA A 97 -5.50 -0.30 4.54
C ALA A 97 -4.36 0.58 5.07
N VAL A 98 -3.56 0.07 6.00
CA VAL A 98 -2.38 0.79 6.54
C VAL A 98 -1.37 1.09 5.44
N ALA A 99 -1.11 0.16 4.52
CA ALA A 99 -0.22 0.37 3.37
C ALA A 99 -0.71 1.52 2.48
N GLY A 100 -2.01 1.58 2.17
CA GLY A 100 -2.62 2.68 1.43
C GLY A 100 -2.47 4.03 2.14
N PHE A 101 -2.74 4.09 3.45
CA PHE A 101 -2.57 5.33 4.24
C PHE A 101 -1.12 5.79 4.34
N ILE A 102 -0.16 4.88 4.49
CA ILE A 102 1.28 5.19 4.49
C ILE A 102 1.66 5.77 3.13
N SER A 103 1.24 5.11 2.05
CA SER A 103 1.53 5.52 0.67
C SER A 103 1.03 6.93 0.41
N LEU A 104 -0.22 7.24 0.76
CA LEU A 104 -0.78 8.58 0.63
C LEU A 104 0.05 9.62 1.38
N LYS A 105 0.37 9.38 2.65
CA LYS A 105 1.13 10.34 3.49
C LYS A 105 2.53 10.61 2.94
N VAL A 106 3.20 9.60 2.43
CA VAL A 106 4.55 9.71 1.87
C VAL A 106 4.51 10.46 0.55
N THR A 107 3.60 10.08 -0.34
CA THR A 107 3.48 10.64 -1.69
C THR A 107 3.15 12.13 -1.66
N VAL A 108 2.13 12.55 -0.92
CA VAL A 108 1.77 13.98 -0.81
C VAL A 108 2.94 14.82 -0.29
N LYS A 109 3.68 14.31 0.72
CA LYS A 109 4.86 15.02 1.25
C LYS A 109 6.02 15.08 0.24
N ALA A 110 6.22 14.05 -0.55
CA ALA A 110 7.28 14.00 -1.55
C ALA A 110 6.92 14.88 -2.75
N ALA A 111 5.66 14.84 -3.21
CA ALA A 111 5.19 15.56 -4.38
C ALA A 111 5.42 17.08 -4.29
N VAL A 112 4.99 17.73 -3.21
CA VAL A 112 5.17 19.18 -3.04
C VAL A 112 6.65 19.57 -2.99
N ARG A 113 7.52 18.72 -2.42
CA ARG A 113 8.96 18.94 -2.37
C ARG A 113 9.64 18.72 -3.72
N ALA A 114 9.19 17.73 -4.48
CA ALA A 114 9.64 17.49 -5.83
C ALA A 114 9.26 18.67 -6.74
N ALA A 115 8.00 19.12 -6.67
CA ALA A 115 7.53 20.30 -7.40
C ALA A 115 8.39 21.54 -7.07
N ASN A 116 8.64 21.83 -5.80
CA ASN A 116 9.51 22.95 -5.41
C ASN A 116 10.95 22.81 -5.90
N ALA A 117 11.42 21.58 -6.10
CA ALA A 117 12.80 21.32 -6.53
C ALA A 117 13.01 21.52 -8.04
N THR A 118 11.95 21.66 -8.84
CA THR A 118 12.04 21.84 -10.33
C THR A 118 12.92 23.04 -10.69
N GLY A 119 12.80 24.14 -9.95
CA GLY A 119 13.69 25.30 -10.10
C GLY A 119 15.16 25.06 -9.74
N SER A 120 15.50 23.93 -9.10
CA SER A 120 16.87 23.55 -8.74
C SER A 120 17.48 22.52 -9.70
N GLY A 121 16.74 22.11 -10.72
CA GLY A 121 17.18 21.19 -11.77
C GLY A 121 16.62 19.76 -11.64
N LEU A 122 16.59 19.08 -12.80
CA LEU A 122 15.98 17.75 -12.97
C LEU A 122 16.52 16.69 -12.01
N GLY A 123 17.83 16.65 -11.78
CA GLY A 123 18.46 15.64 -10.93
C GLY A 123 17.97 15.69 -9.47
N LYS A 124 17.78 16.89 -8.92
CA LYS A 124 17.28 17.05 -7.54
C LYS A 124 15.79 16.70 -7.46
N THR A 125 15.01 17.14 -8.42
CA THR A 125 13.57 16.80 -8.52
C THR A 125 13.37 15.30 -8.58
N PHE A 126 14.09 14.63 -9.50
CA PHE A 126 14.03 13.17 -9.64
C PHE A 126 14.46 12.45 -8.34
N ALA A 127 15.54 12.92 -7.69
CA ALA A 127 16.02 12.30 -6.45
C ALA A 127 14.98 12.36 -5.32
N ILE A 128 14.19 13.43 -5.23
CA ILE A 128 13.12 13.58 -4.23
C ILE A 128 11.95 12.67 -4.59
N ALA A 129 11.49 12.71 -5.83
CA ALA A 129 10.38 11.87 -6.30
C ALA A 129 10.70 10.39 -6.16
N PHE A 130 11.88 9.95 -6.62
CA PHE A 130 12.34 8.57 -6.53
C PHE A 130 12.41 8.06 -5.09
N ARG A 131 13.01 8.85 -4.17
CA ARG A 131 13.11 8.44 -2.76
C ARG A 131 11.76 8.44 -2.06
N GLY A 132 10.84 9.31 -2.47
CA GLY A 132 9.44 9.26 -2.03
C GLY A 132 8.78 7.94 -2.42
N GLY A 133 8.83 7.57 -3.70
CA GLY A 133 8.31 6.30 -4.19
C GLY A 133 9.02 5.08 -3.60
N ALA A 134 10.36 5.11 -3.52
CA ALA A 134 11.15 4.04 -2.94
C ALA A 134 10.85 3.82 -1.44
N THR A 135 10.45 4.86 -0.70
CA THR A 135 9.98 4.70 0.68
C THR A 135 8.79 3.75 0.76
N VAL A 136 7.79 3.95 -0.11
CA VAL A 136 6.61 3.08 -0.18
C VAL A 136 7.00 1.69 -0.69
N GLY A 137 7.78 1.63 -1.78
CA GLY A 137 8.22 0.39 -2.41
C GLY A 137 9.09 -0.50 -1.51
N LEU A 138 9.68 0.04 -0.44
CA LEU A 138 10.42 -0.73 0.57
C LEU A 138 9.59 -1.03 1.82
N ALA A 139 8.80 -0.06 2.29
CA ALA A 139 8.02 -0.23 3.52
C ALA A 139 6.88 -1.23 3.35
N VAL A 140 6.18 -1.19 2.22
CA VAL A 140 5.00 -2.05 1.98
C VAL A 140 5.38 -3.52 1.83
N PRO A 141 6.38 -3.92 1.02
CA PRO A 141 6.87 -5.29 1.00
C PRO A 141 7.41 -5.77 2.35
N ALA A 142 8.08 -4.90 3.10
CA ALA A 142 8.55 -5.24 4.44
C ALA A 142 7.39 -5.56 5.38
N MET A 143 6.27 -4.83 5.31
CA MET A 143 5.05 -5.16 6.04
C MET A 143 4.50 -6.53 5.65
N ALA A 144 4.49 -6.86 4.35
CA ALA A 144 4.04 -8.15 3.86
C ALA A 144 4.93 -9.31 4.38
N LEU A 145 6.25 -9.14 4.36
CA LEU A 145 7.20 -10.11 4.89
C LEU A 145 6.98 -10.38 6.38
N VAL A 146 6.86 -9.30 7.19
CA VAL A 146 6.62 -9.44 8.64
C VAL A 146 5.27 -10.12 8.89
N ALA A 147 4.21 -9.68 8.22
CA ALA A 147 2.88 -10.25 8.40
C ALA A 147 2.86 -11.75 8.09
N THR A 148 3.46 -12.14 6.97
CA THR A 148 3.52 -13.55 6.56
C THR A 148 4.37 -14.37 7.51
N ALA A 149 5.55 -13.88 7.91
CA ALA A 149 6.44 -14.58 8.82
C ALA A 149 5.80 -14.79 10.20
N VAL A 150 5.19 -13.75 10.77
CA VAL A 150 4.53 -13.82 12.08
C VAL A 150 3.31 -14.72 12.04
N LEU A 151 2.47 -14.62 11.03
CA LEU A 151 1.28 -15.46 10.91
C LEU A 151 1.63 -16.92 10.64
N TYR A 152 2.66 -17.18 9.84
CA TYR A 152 3.14 -18.55 9.62
C TYR A 152 3.71 -19.18 10.90
N MET A 153 4.32 -18.38 11.77
CA MET A 153 4.80 -18.81 13.07
C MET A 153 3.65 -19.23 14.02
N ILE A 154 2.55 -18.46 13.98
CA ILE A 154 1.37 -18.72 14.84
C ILE A 154 0.51 -19.84 14.26
N PHE A 155 0.32 -19.81 12.94
CA PHE A 155 -0.50 -20.76 12.18
C PHE A 155 0.34 -21.37 11.05
N PRO A 156 1.08 -22.46 11.28
CA PRO A 156 1.99 -23.06 10.31
C PRO A 156 1.23 -23.83 9.21
N ASN A 157 0.24 -23.16 8.61
CA ASN A 157 -0.59 -23.70 7.53
C ASN A 157 -0.69 -22.68 6.40
N PRO A 158 -0.17 -22.98 5.19
CA PRO A 158 -0.26 -22.06 4.05
C PRO A 158 -1.70 -21.65 3.68
N ILE A 159 -2.70 -22.52 3.94
CA ILE A 159 -4.11 -22.21 3.66
C ILE A 159 -4.60 -21.07 4.58
N THR A 160 -4.13 -21.00 5.82
CA THR A 160 -4.45 -19.89 6.71
C THR A 160 -3.87 -18.58 6.19
N ILE A 161 -2.66 -18.59 5.62
CA ILE A 161 -2.04 -17.41 5.00
C ILE A 161 -2.85 -16.92 3.79
N ALA A 162 -3.60 -17.79 3.10
CA ALA A 162 -4.52 -17.37 2.04
C ALA A 162 -5.57 -16.38 2.54
N GLY A 163 -6.01 -16.49 3.79
CA GLY A 163 -6.90 -15.51 4.43
C GLY A 163 -6.33 -14.10 4.40
N VAL A 164 -5.02 -13.93 4.63
CA VAL A 164 -4.34 -12.62 4.56
C VAL A 164 -4.45 -12.03 3.15
N GLY A 165 -4.16 -12.85 2.12
CA GLY A 165 -4.27 -12.45 0.73
C GLY A 165 -5.68 -11.98 0.37
N ILE A 166 -6.71 -12.76 0.73
CA ILE A 166 -8.11 -12.42 0.45
C ILE A 166 -8.52 -11.12 1.15
N GLY A 167 -8.11 -10.94 2.42
CA GLY A 167 -8.38 -9.71 3.17
C GLY A 167 -7.67 -8.49 2.57
N ALA A 168 -6.42 -8.66 2.16
CA ALA A 168 -5.65 -7.62 1.48
C ALA A 168 -6.28 -7.25 0.13
N SER A 169 -6.68 -8.25 -0.68
CA SER A 169 -7.32 -8.06 -1.98
C SER A 169 -8.64 -7.29 -1.86
N LEU A 170 -9.45 -7.57 -0.84
CA LEU A 170 -10.70 -6.84 -0.63
C LEU A 170 -10.44 -5.34 -0.47
N ILE A 171 -9.52 -4.96 0.39
CA ILE A 171 -9.21 -3.54 0.66
C ILE A 171 -8.56 -2.88 -0.56
N ALA A 172 -7.57 -3.54 -1.16
CA ALA A 172 -6.89 -3.05 -2.35
C ALA A 172 -7.87 -2.79 -3.50
N LEU A 173 -8.77 -3.74 -3.76
CA LEU A 173 -9.81 -3.63 -4.78
C LEU A 173 -10.68 -2.38 -4.58
N PHE A 174 -11.20 -2.17 -3.36
CA PHE A 174 -12.09 -1.05 -3.10
C PHE A 174 -11.37 0.29 -3.18
N ILE A 175 -10.20 0.45 -2.55
CA ILE A 175 -9.43 1.70 -2.62
C ILE A 175 -9.04 2.00 -4.08
N ARG A 176 -8.61 0.98 -4.84
CA ARG A 176 -8.17 1.15 -6.22
C ARG A 176 -9.32 1.51 -7.16
N ILE A 177 -10.44 0.79 -7.07
CA ILE A 177 -11.63 1.06 -7.91
C ILE A 177 -12.30 2.38 -7.49
N GLY A 178 -12.53 2.58 -6.20
CA GLY A 178 -13.17 3.79 -5.69
C GLY A 178 -12.36 5.05 -6.03
N GLY A 179 -11.07 5.02 -5.76
CA GLY A 179 -10.14 6.10 -6.12
C GLY A 179 -10.06 6.32 -7.63
N GLY A 180 -9.97 5.25 -8.42
CA GLY A 180 -9.89 5.32 -9.88
C GLY A 180 -11.14 5.89 -10.53
N ILE A 181 -12.33 5.53 -10.04
CA ILE A 181 -13.60 6.12 -10.53
C ILE A 181 -13.65 7.60 -10.15
N PHE A 182 -13.29 7.95 -8.91
CA PHE A 182 -13.30 9.32 -8.45
C PHE A 182 -12.33 10.20 -9.26
N THR A 183 -11.09 9.75 -9.48
CA THR A 183 -10.09 10.46 -10.30
C THR A 183 -10.62 10.72 -11.71
N LYS A 184 -11.16 9.72 -12.39
CA LYS A 184 -11.65 9.93 -13.76
C LYS A 184 -12.87 10.85 -13.82
N ALA A 185 -13.76 10.81 -12.85
CA ALA A 185 -14.88 11.74 -12.77
C ALA A 185 -14.41 13.18 -12.49
N ALA A 186 -13.41 13.35 -11.61
CA ALA A 186 -12.85 14.67 -11.29
C ALA A 186 -12.08 15.26 -12.47
N ASP A 187 -11.23 14.49 -13.13
CA ASP A 187 -10.45 14.82 -14.33
C ASP A 187 -11.39 15.30 -15.45
N MET A 188 -12.38 14.47 -15.82
CA MET A 188 -13.37 14.84 -16.84
C MET A 188 -14.16 16.10 -16.46
N GLY A 189 -14.55 16.24 -15.19
CA GLY A 189 -15.26 17.41 -14.70
C GLY A 189 -14.40 18.66 -14.71
N ALA A 190 -13.13 18.56 -14.33
CA ALA A 190 -12.16 19.65 -14.38
C ALA A 190 -11.95 20.16 -15.81
N ASP A 191 -11.79 19.23 -16.76
CA ASP A 191 -11.61 19.54 -18.17
C ASP A 191 -12.84 20.22 -18.79
N LEU A 192 -14.04 19.70 -18.53
CA LEU A 192 -15.28 20.30 -19.04
C LEU A 192 -15.48 21.73 -18.53
N VAL A 193 -15.37 21.93 -17.22
CA VAL A 193 -15.54 23.25 -16.63
C VAL A 193 -14.43 24.20 -17.07
N GLY A 194 -13.17 23.76 -17.01
CA GLY A 194 -12.04 24.61 -17.37
C GLY A 194 -12.02 24.97 -18.84
N LYS A 195 -11.96 23.99 -19.72
CA LYS A 195 -11.76 24.20 -21.17
C LYS A 195 -13.02 24.66 -21.88
N VAL A 196 -14.18 24.09 -21.53
CA VAL A 196 -15.44 24.34 -22.29
C VAL A 196 -16.22 25.51 -21.72
N GLU A 197 -16.43 25.56 -20.42
CA GLU A 197 -17.28 26.58 -19.80
C GLU A 197 -16.51 27.86 -19.45
N ALA A 198 -15.35 27.72 -18.77
CA ALA A 198 -14.58 28.87 -18.28
C ALA A 198 -13.50 29.36 -19.26
N ASN A 199 -13.16 28.57 -20.29
CA ASN A 199 -12.10 28.85 -21.27
C ASN A 199 -10.76 29.25 -20.61
N ILE A 200 -10.38 28.51 -19.58
CA ILE A 200 -9.11 28.63 -18.85
C ILE A 200 -8.20 27.45 -19.17
N PRO A 201 -6.87 27.58 -18.99
CA PRO A 201 -5.94 26.47 -19.20
C PRO A 201 -6.28 25.24 -18.37
N GLU A 202 -5.84 24.08 -18.84
CA GLU A 202 -5.85 22.83 -18.08
C GLU A 202 -5.07 23.02 -16.77
N ASP A 203 -5.53 22.41 -15.70
CA ASP A 203 -4.94 22.49 -14.37
C ASP A 203 -4.85 23.91 -13.76
N ASP A 204 -5.62 24.85 -14.26
CA ASP A 204 -5.64 26.22 -13.73
C ASP A 204 -6.15 26.21 -12.26
N PRO A 205 -5.39 26.79 -11.32
CA PRO A 205 -5.77 26.78 -9.90
C PRO A 205 -7.07 27.53 -9.58
N ARG A 206 -7.60 28.32 -10.52
CA ARG A 206 -8.91 28.97 -10.40
C ARG A 206 -10.07 27.98 -10.58
N ASN A 207 -9.81 26.83 -11.19
CA ASN A 207 -10.80 25.77 -11.30
C ASN A 207 -10.76 24.87 -10.05
N PRO A 208 -11.79 24.89 -9.20
CA PRO A 208 -11.80 24.06 -7.97
C PRO A 208 -11.80 22.56 -8.26
N ALA A 209 -12.20 22.14 -9.45
CA ALA A 209 -12.17 20.75 -9.86
C ALA A 209 -10.73 20.22 -10.04
N THR A 210 -9.73 21.07 -10.31
CA THR A 210 -8.31 20.70 -10.34
C THR A 210 -7.83 20.15 -8.99
N ILE A 211 -8.31 20.68 -7.85
CA ILE A 211 -8.00 20.10 -6.53
C ILE A 211 -8.64 18.72 -6.39
N ALA A 212 -9.88 18.54 -6.86
CA ALA A 212 -10.56 17.24 -6.79
C ALA A 212 -9.87 16.19 -7.63
N ASP A 213 -9.37 16.55 -8.82
CA ASP A 213 -8.58 15.68 -9.69
C ASP A 213 -7.28 15.24 -9.00
N ASN A 214 -6.50 16.18 -8.48
CA ASN A 214 -5.30 15.86 -7.68
C ASN A 214 -5.59 15.00 -6.44
N VAL A 215 -6.75 15.17 -5.80
CA VAL A 215 -7.20 14.28 -4.71
C VAL A 215 -7.40 12.86 -5.22
N GLY A 216 -8.06 12.73 -6.37
CA GLY A 216 -8.32 11.44 -7.01
C GLY A 216 -7.04 10.68 -7.32
N ASP A 217 -6.06 11.32 -7.95
CA ASP A 217 -4.75 10.73 -8.24
C ASP A 217 -4.04 10.24 -6.97
N ASN A 218 -4.08 11.03 -5.91
CA ASN A 218 -3.46 10.63 -4.64
C ASN A 218 -4.19 9.45 -3.99
N VAL A 219 -5.50 9.33 -4.13
CA VAL A 219 -6.26 8.19 -3.60
C VAL A 219 -6.10 6.97 -4.51
N GLY A 220 -6.37 7.11 -5.80
CA GLY A 220 -6.33 6.00 -6.76
C GLY A 220 -4.92 5.46 -6.97
N ASP A 221 -3.98 6.35 -7.31
CA ASP A 221 -2.64 5.94 -7.71
C ASP A 221 -1.67 5.82 -6.54
N ALA A 222 -1.74 6.66 -5.52
CA ALA A 222 -0.83 6.51 -4.39
C ALA A 222 -1.37 5.54 -3.34
N ALA A 223 -2.58 5.76 -2.80
CA ALA A 223 -3.13 4.90 -1.76
C ALA A 223 -3.56 3.54 -2.33
N GLY A 224 -4.26 3.51 -3.47
CA GLY A 224 -4.69 2.29 -4.13
C GLY A 224 -3.53 1.42 -4.54
N MET A 225 -2.52 1.98 -5.22
CA MET A 225 -1.32 1.22 -5.60
C MET A 225 -0.54 0.72 -4.39
N GLY A 226 -0.47 1.48 -3.29
CA GLY A 226 0.18 1.01 -2.06
C GLY A 226 -0.49 -0.24 -1.48
N SER A 227 -1.83 -0.29 -1.49
CA SER A 227 -2.61 -1.45 -1.08
C SER A 227 -2.44 -2.63 -2.05
N ASP A 228 -2.44 -2.37 -3.37
CA ASP A 228 -2.22 -3.39 -4.41
C ASP A 228 -0.83 -4.04 -4.30
N VAL A 229 0.21 -3.23 -4.06
CA VAL A 229 1.58 -3.73 -3.86
C VAL A 229 1.64 -4.65 -2.63
N TYR A 230 1.01 -4.27 -1.52
CA TYR A 230 0.92 -5.12 -0.34
C TYR A 230 0.26 -6.45 -0.65
N GLU A 231 -0.89 -6.43 -1.29
CA GLU A 231 -1.64 -7.61 -1.71
C GLU A 231 -0.80 -8.51 -2.61
N SER A 232 -0.20 -7.95 -3.67
CA SER A 232 0.60 -8.70 -4.64
C SER A 232 1.80 -9.41 -4.00
N TYR A 233 2.46 -8.79 -3.03
CA TYR A 233 3.53 -9.44 -2.26
C TYR A 233 3.02 -10.61 -1.42
N ILE A 234 1.90 -10.43 -0.69
CA ILE A 234 1.28 -11.51 0.10
C ILE A 234 0.92 -12.69 -0.79
N VAL A 235 0.23 -12.44 -1.91
CA VAL A 235 -0.22 -13.50 -2.83
C VAL A 235 0.97 -14.22 -3.46
N THR A 236 2.03 -13.51 -3.81
CA THR A 236 3.26 -14.11 -4.36
C THR A 236 3.96 -15.00 -3.34
N ILE A 237 4.08 -14.55 -2.08
CA ILE A 237 4.66 -15.34 -0.99
C ILE A 237 3.79 -16.59 -0.73
N LEU A 238 2.46 -16.40 -0.68
CA LEU A 238 1.51 -17.51 -0.52
C LEU A 238 1.66 -18.57 -1.62
N ALA A 239 1.72 -18.13 -2.89
CA ALA A 239 1.91 -19.05 -4.01
C ALA A 239 3.20 -19.89 -3.85
N SER A 240 4.28 -19.24 -3.43
CA SER A 240 5.56 -19.92 -3.16
C SER A 240 5.46 -20.93 -2.02
N LEU A 241 4.76 -20.59 -0.93
CA LEU A 241 4.53 -21.49 0.21
C LEU A 241 3.65 -22.69 -0.17
N LEU A 242 2.61 -22.48 -0.97
CA LEU A 242 1.74 -23.57 -1.44
C LEU A 242 2.50 -24.55 -2.36
N ILE A 243 3.33 -24.03 -3.26
CA ILE A 243 4.19 -24.87 -4.12
C ILE A 243 5.16 -25.67 -3.27
N ALA A 244 5.82 -25.04 -2.30
CA ALA A 244 6.75 -25.74 -1.40
C ALA A 244 6.05 -26.84 -0.58
N ALA A 245 4.84 -26.59 -0.07
CA ALA A 245 4.04 -27.56 0.65
C ALA A 245 3.61 -28.73 -0.26
N LEU A 246 3.22 -28.46 -1.50
CA LEU A 246 2.86 -29.48 -2.48
C LEU A 246 4.06 -30.38 -2.82
N ILE A 247 5.23 -29.81 -3.07
CA ILE A 247 6.46 -30.57 -3.34
C ILE A 247 6.81 -31.45 -2.14
N GLY A 248 6.72 -30.92 -0.92
CA GLY A 248 6.92 -31.70 0.31
C GLY A 248 5.96 -32.87 0.41
N TYR A 249 4.69 -32.66 0.13
CA TYR A 249 3.67 -33.73 0.12
C TYR A 249 3.94 -34.81 -0.94
N LEU A 250 4.30 -34.38 -2.18
CA LEU A 250 4.61 -35.33 -3.26
C LEU A 250 5.86 -36.17 -2.96
N LYS A 251 6.86 -35.61 -2.28
CA LYS A 251 8.02 -36.36 -1.78
C LYS A 251 7.65 -37.39 -0.72
N THR A 252 6.75 -37.07 0.20
CA THR A 252 6.29 -38.03 1.21
C THR A 252 5.52 -39.20 0.62
N LEU A 253 4.86 -38.99 -0.53
CA LEU A 253 4.19 -40.03 -1.29
C LEU A 253 5.13 -40.84 -2.23
N HIS A 254 6.43 -40.56 -2.22
CA HIS A 254 7.44 -41.18 -3.12
C HIS A 254 7.10 -41.00 -4.63
N ILE A 255 6.35 -39.95 -4.99
CA ILE A 255 6.04 -39.58 -6.38
C ILE A 255 7.16 -38.76 -7.02
N LEU A 256 7.89 -38.02 -6.19
CA LEU A 256 9.08 -37.27 -6.60
C LEU A 256 10.31 -37.85 -5.87
N SER A 257 11.32 -38.23 -6.64
CA SER A 257 12.64 -38.67 -6.14
C SER A 257 13.51 -37.46 -5.76
#